data_a420ad4af826a6d55d4a93ad1102f489
#
_entry.id   a420ad4af826a6d55d4a93ad1102f489
#
_cell.length_a   1.000
_cell.length_b   1.000
_cell.length_c   1.000
_cell.angle_alpha   90.00
_cell.angle_beta   90.00
_cell.angle_gamma   90.00
#
_symmetry.space_group_name_H-M   'P 1'
#
loop_
_entity.id
_entity.type
_entity.pdbx_description
1 polymer ?
#
loop_
_entity_poly.entity_id
_entity_poly.type
_entity_poly.pdbx_seq_one_letter_code
_entity_poly.pdbx_strand_id
1 'polypeptide(L)'
;MTEKIAIVGVGAMGGAIAKGLYNTKQYQLLGLNPVNPRVTQLAEDLEMTVVNDPAALANLAPDLVILTTPAPLTVATARSLANLPTTTPVVSAAAGITQEQLQAVLGDRPLATMIPNTPVAVNAGAIGLALPQEMVEPAGTLIKEVLGSLGTVIEVKEADLNVVGVIGGCGPAFVDVMMDALSDGAVKHGLNRQVAYQVIAAMVAGTGKLALETGLAPALLRDQVASPGGTTIRGIDALEQHGFRAGLIEAVDQASGGHYVD
;
A
#
# COMPACT_ATOMS: atom_id res chain seq x y z
N MET A 1 -8.59 -16.59 -19.67
CA MET A 1 -7.18 -16.26 -20.00
C MET A 1 -6.58 -15.64 -18.75
N THR A 2 -5.30 -15.83 -18.48
CA THR A 2 -4.61 -15.21 -17.33
C THR A 2 -4.39 -13.74 -17.65
N GLU A 3 -4.85 -12.85 -16.78
CA GLU A 3 -4.71 -11.40 -16.94
C GLU A 3 -3.25 -10.97 -16.84
N LYS A 4 -2.87 -10.03 -17.71
CA LYS A 4 -1.53 -9.47 -17.80
C LYS A 4 -1.47 -8.15 -17.07
N ILE A 5 -0.75 -8.11 -15.96
CA ILE A 5 -0.61 -6.90 -15.15
C ILE A 5 0.76 -6.29 -15.38
N ALA A 6 0.78 -5.07 -15.88
CA ALA A 6 2.02 -4.34 -16.15
C ALA A 6 2.34 -3.37 -14.99
N ILE A 7 3.57 -3.46 -14.48
CA ILE A 7 4.11 -2.55 -13.47
C ILE A 7 5.12 -1.64 -14.14
N VAL A 8 4.82 -0.35 -14.13
CA VAL A 8 5.66 0.68 -14.75
C VAL A 8 6.43 1.42 -13.66
N GLY A 9 7.74 1.19 -13.63
CA GLY A 9 8.61 1.65 -12.54
C GLY A 9 8.81 0.59 -11.46
N VAL A 10 9.63 -0.45 -11.74
CA VAL A 10 9.87 -1.58 -10.82
C VAL A 10 10.92 -1.18 -9.75
N GLY A 11 10.60 -0.12 -9.00
CA GLY A 11 11.37 0.33 -7.82
C GLY A 11 10.98 -0.44 -6.55
N ALA A 12 11.11 0.21 -5.39
CA ALA A 12 10.74 -0.40 -4.10
C ALA A 12 9.25 -0.80 -4.05
N MET A 13 8.36 0.15 -4.37
CA MET A 13 6.91 -0.09 -4.35
C MET A 13 6.46 -1.00 -5.50
N GLY A 14 6.92 -0.76 -6.73
CA GLY A 14 6.60 -1.62 -7.88
C GLY A 14 7.08 -3.06 -7.68
N GLY A 15 8.25 -3.25 -7.09
CA GLY A 15 8.77 -4.57 -6.73
C GLY A 15 7.96 -5.24 -5.61
N ALA A 16 7.46 -4.48 -4.63
CA ALA A 16 6.57 -5.00 -3.58
C ALA A 16 5.24 -5.48 -4.17
N ILE A 17 4.64 -4.69 -5.07
CA ILE A 17 3.42 -5.05 -5.80
C ILE A 17 3.66 -6.30 -6.66
N ALA A 18 4.78 -6.36 -7.41
CA ALA A 18 5.14 -7.52 -8.22
C ALA A 18 5.21 -8.80 -7.36
N LYS A 19 5.85 -8.75 -6.19
CA LYS A 19 5.94 -9.87 -5.25
C LYS A 19 4.55 -10.32 -4.78
N GLY A 20 3.71 -9.37 -4.35
CA GLY A 20 2.36 -9.66 -3.90
C GLY A 20 1.52 -10.32 -5.00
N LEU A 21 1.54 -9.80 -6.22
CA LEU A 21 0.84 -10.40 -7.36
C LEU A 21 1.38 -11.79 -7.70
N TYR A 22 2.71 -11.97 -7.69
CA TYR A 22 3.34 -13.27 -7.92
C TYR A 22 2.91 -14.33 -6.89
N ASN A 23 2.77 -13.95 -5.62
CA ASN A 23 2.32 -14.86 -4.56
C ASN A 23 0.94 -15.44 -4.83
N THR A 24 0.06 -14.71 -5.52
CA THR A 24 -1.30 -15.17 -5.84
C THR A 24 -1.34 -16.26 -6.91
N LYS A 25 -0.33 -16.33 -7.78
CA LYS A 25 -0.26 -17.21 -8.95
C LYS A 25 -1.42 -17.05 -9.95
N GLN A 26 -2.08 -15.88 -9.94
CA GLN A 26 -3.27 -15.61 -10.77
C GLN A 26 -2.96 -14.79 -12.02
N TYR A 27 -1.84 -14.05 -12.02
CA TYR A 27 -1.53 -13.05 -13.02
C TYR A 27 -0.25 -13.35 -13.77
N GLN A 28 -0.20 -12.95 -15.05
CA GLN A 28 1.04 -12.82 -15.80
C GLN A 28 1.64 -11.44 -15.55
N LEU A 29 2.88 -11.39 -15.05
CA LEU A 29 3.53 -10.15 -14.68
C LEU A 29 4.37 -9.57 -15.83
N LEU A 30 4.11 -8.29 -16.12
CA LEU A 30 4.87 -7.50 -17.06
C LEU A 30 5.53 -6.33 -16.32
N GLY A 31 6.68 -5.87 -16.80
CA GLY A 31 7.36 -4.71 -16.24
C GLY A 31 7.86 -3.76 -17.32
N LEU A 32 7.76 -2.45 -17.05
CA LEU A 32 8.46 -1.44 -17.82
C LEU A 32 9.42 -0.71 -16.87
N ASN A 33 10.72 -0.87 -17.10
CA ASN A 33 11.74 -0.25 -16.28
C ASN A 33 13.03 -0.05 -17.08
N PRO A 34 13.78 1.05 -16.89
CA PRO A 34 15.13 1.15 -17.43
C PRO A 34 16.00 -0.02 -16.98
N VAL A 35 17.00 -0.39 -17.78
CA VAL A 35 17.91 -1.50 -17.46
C VAL A 35 18.53 -1.30 -16.08
N ASN A 36 18.33 -2.27 -15.19
CA ASN A 36 18.78 -2.23 -13.81
C ASN A 36 19.03 -3.66 -13.29
N PRO A 37 20.25 -4.01 -12.84
CA PRO A 37 20.57 -5.36 -12.39
C PRO A 37 19.66 -5.91 -11.28
N ARG A 38 19.22 -5.03 -10.35
CA ARG A 38 18.28 -5.42 -9.28
C ARG A 38 16.90 -5.80 -9.84
N VAL A 39 16.43 -5.08 -10.86
CA VAL A 39 15.16 -5.38 -11.53
C VAL A 39 15.26 -6.64 -12.37
N THR A 40 16.41 -6.88 -13.01
CA THR A 40 16.67 -8.11 -13.76
C THR A 40 16.58 -9.33 -12.85
N GLN A 41 17.25 -9.30 -11.70
CA GLN A 41 17.20 -10.40 -10.73
C GLN A 41 15.76 -10.60 -10.19
N LEU A 42 15.07 -9.53 -9.86
CA LEU A 42 13.68 -9.61 -9.40
C LEU A 42 12.76 -10.21 -10.48
N ALA A 43 13.00 -9.87 -11.74
CA ALA A 43 12.22 -10.40 -12.86
C ALA A 43 12.42 -11.91 -13.03
N GLU A 44 13.65 -12.39 -12.87
CA GLU A 44 13.95 -13.84 -12.85
C GLU A 44 13.26 -14.54 -11.69
N ASP A 45 13.36 -14.00 -10.47
CA ASP A 45 12.76 -14.56 -9.26
C ASP A 45 11.23 -14.64 -9.34
N LEU A 46 10.59 -13.70 -10.03
CA LEU A 46 9.12 -13.58 -10.13
C LEU A 46 8.54 -14.02 -11.48
N GLU A 47 9.35 -14.60 -12.37
CA GLU A 47 8.93 -15.00 -13.72
C GLU A 47 8.27 -13.85 -14.51
N MET A 48 8.74 -12.62 -14.30
CA MET A 48 8.18 -11.39 -14.84
C MET A 48 8.88 -11.02 -16.17
N THR A 49 8.12 -10.73 -17.21
CA THR A 49 8.66 -10.19 -18.46
C THR A 49 8.90 -8.70 -18.33
N VAL A 50 10.16 -8.25 -18.30
CA VAL A 50 10.51 -6.83 -18.21
C VAL A 50 11.03 -6.32 -19.55
N VAL A 51 10.45 -5.20 -20.00
CA VAL A 51 10.89 -4.43 -21.17
C VAL A 51 11.38 -3.05 -20.75
N ASN A 52 12.18 -2.39 -21.57
CA ASN A 52 12.72 -1.05 -21.31
C ASN A 52 12.17 0.02 -22.28
N ASP A 53 11.27 -0.38 -23.17
CA ASP A 53 10.64 0.48 -24.16
C ASP A 53 9.12 0.42 -24.05
N PRO A 54 8.42 1.57 -23.97
CA PRO A 54 6.95 1.62 -23.90
C PRO A 54 6.25 0.95 -25.10
N ALA A 55 6.84 1.02 -26.30
CA ALA A 55 6.25 0.36 -27.48
C ALA A 55 6.33 -1.17 -27.34
N ALA A 56 7.41 -1.69 -26.79
CA ALA A 56 7.53 -3.12 -26.48
C ALA A 56 6.49 -3.55 -25.44
N LEU A 57 6.20 -2.72 -24.42
CA LEU A 57 5.12 -3.00 -23.47
C LEU A 57 3.74 -3.05 -24.16
N ALA A 58 3.47 -2.12 -25.07
CA ALA A 58 2.21 -2.09 -25.82
C ALA A 58 2.00 -3.38 -26.63
N ASN A 59 3.06 -3.93 -27.21
CA ASN A 59 2.99 -5.20 -27.97
C ASN A 59 2.67 -6.42 -27.09
N LEU A 60 2.95 -6.34 -25.77
CA LEU A 60 2.58 -7.38 -24.81
C LEU A 60 1.10 -7.33 -24.42
N ALA A 61 0.40 -6.25 -24.78
CA ALA A 61 -1.03 -6.03 -24.56
C ALA A 61 -1.44 -6.29 -23.08
N PRO A 62 -1.02 -5.45 -22.12
CA PRO A 62 -1.43 -5.59 -20.73
C PRO A 62 -2.93 -5.29 -20.56
N ASP A 63 -3.58 -6.04 -19.66
CA ASP A 63 -4.98 -5.85 -19.29
C ASP A 63 -5.15 -4.73 -18.24
N LEU A 64 -4.11 -4.49 -17.41
CA LEU A 64 -4.04 -3.39 -16.44
C LEU A 64 -2.60 -2.87 -16.34
N VAL A 65 -2.46 -1.55 -16.20
CA VAL A 65 -1.18 -0.89 -15.93
C VAL A 65 -1.18 -0.26 -14.54
N ILE A 66 -0.16 -0.56 -13.74
CA ILE A 66 0.09 0.05 -12.44
C ILE A 66 1.32 0.95 -12.54
N LEU A 67 1.14 2.29 -12.41
CA LEU A 67 2.22 3.27 -12.41
C LEU A 67 2.77 3.41 -10.99
N THR A 68 4.06 3.09 -10.83
CA THR A 68 4.79 3.20 -9.57
C THR A 68 6.09 4.00 -9.70
N THR A 69 6.12 4.87 -10.69
CA THR A 69 7.23 5.81 -10.90
C THR A 69 7.22 6.93 -9.85
N PRO A 70 8.38 7.51 -9.51
CA PRO A 70 8.44 8.70 -8.67
C PRO A 70 7.57 9.84 -9.24
N ALA A 71 6.89 10.59 -8.37
CA ALA A 71 5.95 11.65 -8.75
C ALA A 71 6.47 12.60 -9.85
N PRO A 72 7.73 13.11 -9.81
CA PRO A 72 8.24 14.00 -10.86
C PRO A 72 8.31 13.36 -12.25
N LEU A 73 8.36 12.05 -12.34
CA LEU A 73 8.47 11.31 -13.60
C LEU A 73 7.12 10.76 -14.09
N THR A 74 6.11 10.69 -13.23
CA THR A 74 4.88 9.94 -13.47
C THR A 74 4.10 10.47 -14.68
N VAL A 75 3.89 11.77 -14.79
CA VAL A 75 3.14 12.38 -15.91
C VAL A 75 3.86 12.16 -17.25
N ALA A 76 5.19 12.29 -17.28
CA ALA A 76 5.99 12.03 -18.50
C ALA A 76 5.95 10.55 -18.88
N THR A 77 6.03 9.66 -17.90
CA THR A 77 5.92 8.22 -18.12
C THR A 77 4.52 7.84 -18.59
N ALA A 78 3.46 8.38 -17.99
CA ALA A 78 2.09 8.16 -18.43
C ALA A 78 1.89 8.56 -19.90
N ARG A 79 2.44 9.72 -20.31
CA ARG A 79 2.39 10.16 -21.71
C ARG A 79 3.05 9.15 -22.67
N SER A 80 4.12 8.48 -22.27
CA SER A 80 4.79 7.47 -23.10
C SER A 80 3.96 6.20 -23.31
N LEU A 81 2.88 6.00 -22.54
CA LEU A 81 1.95 4.88 -22.67
C LEU A 81 0.80 5.14 -23.67
N ALA A 82 0.84 6.22 -24.42
CA ALA A 82 -0.21 6.59 -25.37
C ALA A 82 -0.50 5.49 -26.44
N ASN A 83 0.48 4.64 -26.75
CA ASN A 83 0.34 3.56 -27.71
C ASN A 83 -0.44 2.33 -27.17
N LEU A 84 -0.72 2.27 -25.87
CA LEU A 84 -1.60 1.24 -25.32
C LEU A 84 -3.04 1.45 -25.78
N PRO A 85 -3.86 0.38 -25.92
CA PRO A 85 -5.29 0.51 -26.19
C PRO A 85 -5.95 1.48 -25.20
N THR A 86 -6.83 2.36 -25.69
CA THR A 86 -7.54 3.34 -24.81
C THR A 86 -8.44 2.66 -23.78
N THR A 87 -8.77 1.40 -23.97
CA THR A 87 -9.54 0.58 -23.04
C THR A 87 -8.72 -0.01 -21.92
N THR A 88 -7.37 -0.03 -22.02
CA THR A 88 -6.49 -0.55 -20.95
C THR A 88 -6.53 0.39 -19.75
N PRO A 89 -7.04 -0.03 -18.58
CA PRO A 89 -7.07 0.81 -17.39
C PRO A 89 -5.66 1.09 -16.84
N VAL A 90 -5.52 2.25 -16.21
CA VAL A 90 -4.28 2.68 -15.56
C VAL A 90 -4.60 3.02 -14.11
N VAL A 91 -3.79 2.52 -13.19
CA VAL A 91 -3.82 2.90 -11.77
C VAL A 91 -2.49 3.52 -11.38
N SER A 92 -2.50 4.74 -10.87
CA SER A 92 -1.29 5.44 -10.44
C SER A 92 -1.11 5.37 -8.93
N ALA A 93 0.08 4.94 -8.51
CA ALA A 93 0.51 4.96 -7.10
C ALA A 93 1.41 6.16 -6.77
N ALA A 94 1.47 7.17 -7.64
CA ALA A 94 2.31 8.35 -7.44
C ALA A 94 1.62 9.36 -6.51
N ALA A 95 2.13 9.51 -5.29
CA ALA A 95 1.63 10.48 -4.34
C ALA A 95 1.70 11.92 -4.89
N GLY A 96 0.62 12.69 -4.71
CA GLY A 96 0.55 14.09 -5.13
C GLY A 96 0.32 14.32 -6.63
N ILE A 97 0.13 13.26 -7.43
CA ILE A 97 -0.26 13.36 -8.85
C ILE A 97 -1.74 13.04 -8.98
N THR A 98 -2.52 14.02 -9.45
CA THR A 98 -3.97 13.91 -9.54
C THR A 98 -4.46 13.14 -10.78
N GLN A 99 -5.69 12.62 -10.71
CA GLN A 99 -6.36 12.03 -11.87
C GLN A 99 -6.45 13.04 -13.03
N GLU A 100 -6.75 14.30 -12.76
CA GLU A 100 -6.81 15.36 -13.77
C GLU A 100 -5.48 15.50 -14.53
N GLN A 101 -4.34 15.54 -13.81
CA GLN A 101 -3.02 15.65 -14.43
C GLN A 101 -2.69 14.44 -15.32
N LEU A 102 -3.11 13.26 -14.91
CA LEU A 102 -2.90 12.03 -15.68
C LEU A 102 -3.88 11.93 -16.86
N GLN A 103 -5.13 12.32 -16.66
CA GLN A 103 -6.16 12.34 -17.70
C GLN A 103 -5.75 13.25 -18.85
N ALA A 104 -5.13 14.41 -18.57
CA ALA A 104 -4.63 15.34 -19.57
C ALA A 104 -3.60 14.72 -20.56
N VAL A 105 -2.95 13.62 -20.19
CA VAL A 105 -1.94 12.93 -21.03
C VAL A 105 -2.37 11.54 -21.48
N LEU A 106 -3.32 10.91 -20.79
CA LEU A 106 -3.83 9.57 -21.08
C LEU A 106 -5.14 9.58 -21.88
N GLY A 107 -5.81 10.74 -22.04
CA GLY A 107 -7.13 10.86 -22.71
C GLY A 107 -8.24 10.17 -21.91
N ASP A 108 -9.29 9.70 -22.57
CA ASP A 108 -10.50 9.12 -21.94
C ASP A 108 -10.33 7.67 -21.44
N ARG A 109 -9.10 7.27 -21.14
CA ARG A 109 -8.76 5.94 -20.61
C ARG A 109 -9.29 5.77 -19.19
N PRO A 110 -9.79 4.57 -18.80
CA PRO A 110 -10.12 4.29 -17.41
C PRO A 110 -8.90 4.51 -16.51
N LEU A 111 -9.01 5.42 -15.55
CA LEU A 111 -7.91 5.86 -14.71
C LEU A 111 -8.34 5.92 -13.25
N ALA A 112 -7.50 5.39 -12.37
CA ALA A 112 -7.64 5.51 -10.93
C ALA A 112 -6.33 5.96 -10.29
N THR A 113 -6.42 6.50 -9.08
CA THR A 113 -5.26 6.81 -8.24
C THR A 113 -5.35 5.99 -6.95
N MET A 114 -4.21 5.54 -6.45
CA MET A 114 -4.12 4.76 -5.22
C MET A 114 -2.90 5.15 -4.39
N ILE A 115 -2.95 4.84 -3.11
CA ILE A 115 -1.78 4.84 -2.24
C ILE A 115 -1.68 3.45 -1.59
N PRO A 116 -0.76 2.61 -2.07
CA PRO A 116 -0.42 1.33 -1.44
C PRO A 116 0.64 1.52 -0.35
N ASN A 117 0.88 0.48 0.44
CA ASN A 117 1.99 0.42 1.39
C ASN A 117 2.83 -0.86 1.23
N THR A 118 3.99 -0.91 1.89
CA THR A 118 4.96 -2.00 1.72
C THR A 118 4.43 -3.41 2.02
N PRO A 119 3.48 -3.64 2.97
CA PRO A 119 2.91 -4.97 3.21
C PRO A 119 2.17 -5.60 2.01
N VAL A 120 1.92 -4.87 0.90
CA VAL A 120 1.43 -5.47 -0.36
C VAL A 120 2.33 -6.63 -0.84
N ALA A 121 3.62 -6.62 -0.46
CA ALA A 121 4.58 -7.67 -0.81
C ALA A 121 4.24 -9.05 -0.20
N VAL A 122 3.43 -9.07 0.85
CA VAL A 122 2.97 -10.28 1.56
C VAL A 122 1.44 -10.37 1.57
N ASN A 123 0.77 -9.70 0.64
CA ASN A 123 -0.69 -9.68 0.46
C ASN A 123 -1.46 -9.19 1.69
N ALA A 124 -0.85 -8.30 2.48
CA ALA A 124 -1.40 -7.67 3.67
C ALA A 124 -1.36 -6.13 3.59
N GLY A 125 -1.43 -5.60 2.37
CA GLY A 125 -1.42 -4.16 2.14
C GLY A 125 -2.67 -3.45 2.63
N ALA A 126 -2.52 -2.18 3.04
CA ALA A 126 -3.60 -1.22 3.13
C ALA A 126 -3.51 -0.31 1.90
N ILE A 127 -4.54 -0.30 1.07
CA ILE A 127 -4.53 0.37 -0.22
C ILE A 127 -5.69 1.37 -0.27
N GLY A 128 -5.39 2.65 -0.16
CA GLY A 128 -6.35 3.71 -0.46
C GLY A 128 -6.56 3.78 -1.97
N LEU A 129 -7.80 3.68 -2.43
CA LEU A 129 -8.15 3.71 -3.84
C LEU A 129 -9.17 4.82 -4.11
N ALA A 130 -8.86 5.73 -5.02
CA ALA A 130 -9.80 6.70 -5.54
C ALA A 130 -10.19 6.33 -6.98
N LEU A 131 -11.44 5.93 -7.14
CA LEU A 131 -12.06 5.68 -8.42
C LEU A 131 -12.87 6.90 -8.86
N PRO A 132 -12.82 7.30 -10.15
CA PRO A 132 -13.78 8.26 -10.69
C PRO A 132 -15.21 7.75 -10.51
N GLN A 133 -16.14 8.66 -10.28
CA GLN A 133 -17.56 8.33 -10.09
C GLN A 133 -18.18 7.64 -11.32
N GLU A 134 -17.64 7.92 -12.50
CA GLU A 134 -18.08 7.39 -13.80
C GLU A 134 -17.13 6.29 -14.33
N MET A 135 -16.46 5.56 -13.43
CA MET A 135 -15.59 4.46 -13.86
C MET A 135 -16.39 3.42 -14.65
N VAL A 136 -15.97 3.22 -15.91
CA VAL A 136 -16.64 2.29 -16.83
C VAL A 136 -16.29 0.85 -16.44
N GLU A 137 -17.31 0.01 -16.32
CA GLU A 137 -17.11 -1.43 -16.21
C GLU A 137 -16.68 -2.02 -17.60
N PRO A 138 -15.79 -3.03 -17.63
CA PRO A 138 -15.30 -3.86 -16.50
C PRO A 138 -14.02 -3.35 -15.85
N ALA A 139 -13.52 -2.16 -16.19
CA ALA A 139 -12.23 -1.67 -15.69
C ALA A 139 -12.21 -1.50 -14.17
N GLY A 140 -13.29 -0.96 -13.58
CA GLY A 140 -13.39 -0.78 -12.12
C GLY A 140 -13.32 -2.11 -11.36
N THR A 141 -14.00 -3.13 -11.86
CA THR A 141 -13.98 -4.48 -11.30
C THR A 141 -12.56 -5.07 -11.36
N LEU A 142 -11.91 -5.03 -12.53
CA LEU A 142 -10.53 -5.54 -12.67
C LEU A 142 -9.55 -4.84 -11.71
N ILE A 143 -9.63 -3.51 -11.60
CA ILE A 143 -8.79 -2.75 -10.66
C ILE A 143 -9.00 -3.24 -9.23
N LYS A 144 -10.26 -3.37 -8.77
CA LYS A 144 -10.57 -3.81 -7.41
C LYS A 144 -10.12 -5.25 -7.14
N GLU A 145 -10.30 -6.15 -8.08
CA GLU A 145 -9.88 -7.56 -7.97
C GLU A 145 -8.37 -7.67 -7.86
N VAL A 146 -7.62 -7.02 -8.76
CA VAL A 146 -6.16 -7.04 -8.75
C VAL A 146 -5.61 -6.42 -7.47
N LEU A 147 -6.10 -5.25 -7.05
CA LEU A 147 -5.65 -4.60 -5.82
C LEU A 147 -6.10 -5.36 -4.57
N GLY A 148 -7.30 -5.93 -4.58
CA GLY A 148 -7.83 -6.77 -3.50
C GLY A 148 -6.98 -8.02 -3.24
N SER A 149 -6.31 -8.53 -4.27
CA SER A 149 -5.36 -9.63 -4.12
C SER A 149 -4.06 -9.25 -3.38
N LEU A 150 -3.78 -7.96 -3.26
CA LEU A 150 -2.60 -7.40 -2.56
C LEU A 150 -2.88 -7.02 -1.10
N GLY A 151 -4.15 -7.01 -0.68
CA GLY A 151 -4.55 -6.64 0.68
C GLY A 151 -5.94 -6.03 0.76
N THR A 152 -6.17 -5.19 1.76
CA THR A 152 -7.45 -4.50 1.96
C THR A 152 -7.50 -3.22 1.14
N VAL A 153 -8.48 -3.12 0.24
CA VAL A 153 -8.77 -1.91 -0.54
C VAL A 153 -9.79 -1.07 0.20
N ILE A 154 -9.44 0.20 0.44
CA ILE A 154 -10.30 1.20 1.08
C ILE A 154 -10.62 2.27 0.02
N GLU A 155 -11.87 2.30 -0.44
CA GLU A 155 -12.31 3.33 -1.39
C GLU A 155 -12.46 4.67 -0.67
N VAL A 156 -11.80 5.70 -1.21
CA VAL A 156 -11.77 7.05 -0.65
C VAL A 156 -11.91 8.10 -1.76
N LYS A 157 -12.18 9.34 -1.39
CA LYS A 157 -12.08 10.45 -2.33
C LYS A 157 -10.61 10.72 -2.67
N GLU A 158 -10.33 11.20 -3.88
CA GLU A 158 -8.96 11.53 -4.27
C GLU A 158 -8.32 12.56 -3.33
N ALA A 159 -9.08 13.54 -2.85
CA ALA A 159 -8.62 14.53 -1.89
C ALA A 159 -8.10 13.93 -0.57
N ASP A 160 -8.63 12.76 -0.16
CA ASP A 160 -8.26 12.09 1.08
C ASP A 160 -7.01 11.22 0.93
N LEU A 161 -6.56 10.93 -0.30
CA LEU A 161 -5.42 10.03 -0.55
C LEU A 161 -4.13 10.49 0.12
N ASN A 162 -3.93 11.80 0.29
CA ASN A 162 -2.74 12.31 0.97
C ASN A 162 -2.68 11.85 2.43
N VAL A 163 -3.78 12.01 3.18
CA VAL A 163 -3.86 11.58 4.59
C VAL A 163 -3.83 10.06 4.71
N VAL A 164 -4.52 9.36 3.81
CA VAL A 164 -4.45 7.90 3.71
C VAL A 164 -3.01 7.45 3.46
N GLY A 165 -2.26 8.19 2.63
CA GLY A 165 -0.85 7.95 2.37
C GLY A 165 0.04 8.14 3.61
N VAL A 166 -0.25 9.12 4.44
CA VAL A 166 0.47 9.30 5.73
C VAL A 166 0.21 8.10 6.65
N ILE A 167 -1.06 7.75 6.86
CA ILE A 167 -1.42 6.62 7.74
C ILE A 167 -0.93 5.29 7.17
N GLY A 168 -1.20 5.00 5.89
CA GLY A 168 -0.83 3.74 5.27
C GLY A 168 0.66 3.62 4.95
N GLY A 169 1.29 4.69 4.48
CA GLY A 169 2.68 4.71 4.02
C GLY A 169 3.70 4.92 5.15
N CYS A 170 3.46 5.85 6.07
CA CYS A 170 4.35 6.11 7.21
C CYS A 170 4.00 5.23 8.43
N GLY A 171 2.73 4.90 8.60
CA GLY A 171 2.22 4.12 9.73
C GLY A 171 2.98 2.81 9.99
N PRO A 172 3.38 2.01 8.99
CA PRO A 172 4.19 0.82 9.23
C PRO A 172 5.45 1.10 10.05
N ALA A 173 6.17 2.20 9.75
CA ALA A 173 7.36 2.57 10.52
C ALA A 173 7.03 2.97 11.96
N PHE A 174 5.88 3.62 12.21
CA PHE A 174 5.44 3.94 13.58
C PHE A 174 5.11 2.67 14.37
N VAL A 175 4.50 1.70 13.72
CA VAL A 175 4.23 0.37 14.29
C VAL A 175 5.52 -0.38 14.56
N ASP A 176 6.53 -0.30 13.68
CA ASP A 176 7.84 -0.92 13.88
C ASP A 176 8.55 -0.35 15.13
N VAL A 177 8.50 0.98 15.34
CA VAL A 177 9.02 1.63 16.56
C VAL A 177 8.29 1.13 17.80
N MET A 178 6.96 1.00 17.75
CA MET A 178 6.18 0.44 18.86
C MET A 178 6.54 -1.02 19.13
N MET A 179 6.69 -1.84 18.09
CA MET A 179 7.07 -3.26 18.23
C MET A 179 8.45 -3.41 18.85
N ASP A 180 9.42 -2.58 18.46
CA ASP A 180 10.76 -2.61 19.02
C ASP A 180 10.75 -2.20 20.50
N ALA A 181 10.04 -1.14 20.87
CA ALA A 181 9.87 -0.71 22.26
C ALA A 181 9.22 -1.80 23.15
N LEU A 182 8.17 -2.46 22.66
CA LEU A 182 7.56 -3.60 23.36
C LEU A 182 8.55 -4.76 23.54
N SER A 183 9.38 -5.00 22.53
CA SER A 183 10.43 -6.02 22.58
C SER A 183 11.49 -5.69 23.63
N ASP A 184 11.90 -4.43 23.79
CA ASP A 184 12.79 -4.00 24.88
C ASP A 184 12.17 -4.26 26.25
N GLY A 185 10.89 -3.95 26.42
CA GLY A 185 10.14 -4.28 27.62
C GLY A 185 10.15 -5.79 27.92
N ALA A 186 9.90 -6.61 26.91
CA ALA A 186 9.89 -8.07 27.06
C ALA A 186 11.29 -8.61 27.45
N VAL A 187 12.36 -8.10 26.83
CA VAL A 187 13.75 -8.48 27.15
C VAL A 187 14.12 -8.06 28.56
N LYS A 188 13.70 -6.88 29.02
CA LYS A 188 13.89 -6.42 30.41
C LYS A 188 13.26 -7.42 31.40
N HIS A 189 12.22 -8.13 31.03
CA HIS A 189 11.57 -9.17 31.84
C HIS A 189 12.07 -10.59 31.54
N GLY A 190 13.20 -10.74 30.83
CA GLY A 190 13.89 -12.02 30.63
C GLY A 190 13.47 -12.81 29.39
N LEU A 191 12.59 -12.28 28.55
CA LEU A 191 12.22 -12.98 27.30
C LEU A 191 13.33 -12.86 26.24
N ASN A 192 13.60 -13.93 25.51
CA ASN A 192 14.50 -13.89 24.37
C ASN A 192 14.02 -12.91 23.30
N ARG A 193 14.91 -12.08 22.73
CA ARG A 193 14.59 -11.06 21.73
C ARG A 193 13.84 -11.61 20.51
N GLN A 194 14.30 -12.71 19.95
CA GLN A 194 13.67 -13.32 18.78
C GLN A 194 12.25 -13.81 19.07
N VAL A 195 12.05 -14.39 20.24
CA VAL A 195 10.70 -14.79 20.70
C VAL A 195 9.82 -13.58 20.93
N ALA A 196 10.37 -12.49 21.51
CA ALA A 196 9.65 -11.24 21.71
C ALA A 196 9.14 -10.69 20.37
N TYR A 197 9.99 -10.58 19.36
CA TYR A 197 9.58 -10.12 18.01
C TYR A 197 8.48 -10.98 17.39
N GLN A 198 8.58 -12.30 17.48
CA GLN A 198 7.55 -13.20 16.95
C GLN A 198 6.20 -13.01 17.64
N VAL A 199 6.16 -12.94 18.95
CA VAL A 199 4.93 -12.75 19.73
C VAL A 199 4.31 -11.38 19.43
N ILE A 200 5.12 -10.32 19.38
CA ILE A 200 4.64 -8.95 19.15
C ILE A 200 4.11 -8.81 17.72
N ALA A 201 4.82 -9.31 16.71
CA ALA A 201 4.35 -9.25 15.34
C ALA A 201 3.02 -10.01 15.15
N ALA A 202 2.89 -11.20 15.73
CA ALA A 202 1.66 -11.98 15.71
C ALA A 202 0.50 -11.26 16.43
N MET A 203 0.78 -10.64 17.58
CA MET A 203 -0.20 -9.86 18.34
C MET A 203 -0.69 -8.65 17.55
N VAL A 204 0.22 -7.85 16.95
CA VAL A 204 -0.14 -6.67 16.15
C VAL A 204 -0.98 -7.07 14.95
N ALA A 205 -0.55 -8.09 14.20
CA ALA A 205 -1.29 -8.61 13.05
C ALA A 205 -2.70 -9.10 13.45
N GLY A 206 -2.80 -9.85 14.54
CA GLY A 206 -4.08 -10.35 15.08
C GLY A 206 -5.02 -9.24 15.53
N THR A 207 -4.49 -8.22 16.20
CA THR A 207 -5.27 -7.06 16.67
C THR A 207 -5.81 -6.25 15.49
N GLY A 208 -4.99 -5.99 14.48
CA GLY A 208 -5.42 -5.31 13.25
C GLY A 208 -6.50 -6.11 12.51
N LYS A 209 -6.30 -7.43 12.36
CA LYS A 209 -7.26 -8.31 11.73
C LYS A 209 -8.60 -8.31 12.49
N LEU A 210 -8.58 -8.39 13.81
CA LEU A 210 -9.78 -8.35 14.63
C LEU A 210 -10.56 -7.04 14.44
N ALA A 211 -9.87 -5.91 14.38
CA ALA A 211 -10.50 -4.62 14.14
C ALA A 211 -11.17 -4.54 12.75
N LEU A 212 -10.51 -5.03 11.71
CA LEU A 212 -11.06 -5.08 10.35
C LEU A 212 -12.29 -5.98 10.25
N GLU A 213 -12.24 -7.18 10.83
CA GLU A 213 -13.33 -8.16 10.73
C GLU A 213 -14.56 -7.78 11.56
N THR A 214 -14.35 -7.16 12.71
CA THR A 214 -15.45 -6.78 13.59
C THR A 214 -16.05 -5.41 13.29
N GLY A 215 -15.28 -4.51 12.69
CA GLY A 215 -15.65 -3.11 12.49
C GLY A 215 -15.82 -2.33 13.80
N LEU A 216 -15.42 -2.90 14.94
CA LEU A 216 -15.53 -2.24 16.24
C LEU A 216 -14.51 -1.11 16.39
N ALA A 217 -14.93 -0.04 17.04
CA ALA A 217 -14.00 1.03 17.39
C ALA A 217 -12.85 0.49 18.28
N PRO A 218 -11.58 0.90 18.04
CA PRO A 218 -10.43 0.44 18.82
C PRO A 218 -10.59 0.59 20.35
N ALA A 219 -11.33 1.60 20.81
CA ALA A 219 -11.64 1.79 22.22
C ALA A 219 -12.44 0.62 22.81
N LEU A 220 -13.42 0.10 22.05
CA LEU A 220 -14.23 -1.05 22.48
C LEU A 220 -13.40 -2.34 22.51
N LEU A 221 -12.52 -2.54 21.52
CA LEU A 221 -11.61 -3.69 21.50
C LEU A 221 -10.63 -3.64 22.68
N ARG A 222 -10.09 -2.45 23.00
CA ARG A 222 -9.26 -2.23 24.19
C ARG A 222 -10.00 -2.62 25.47
N ASP A 223 -11.26 -2.20 25.62
CA ASP A 223 -12.05 -2.43 26.84
C ASP A 223 -12.38 -3.93 27.03
N GLN A 224 -12.47 -4.71 25.94
CA GLN A 224 -12.62 -6.17 26.02
C GLN A 224 -11.40 -6.86 26.64
N VAL A 225 -10.21 -6.26 26.58
CA VAL A 225 -8.96 -6.81 27.14
C VAL A 225 -8.67 -6.23 28.54
N ALA A 226 -9.22 -5.04 28.85
CA ALA A 226 -8.93 -4.29 30.06
C ALA A 226 -9.95 -4.58 31.16
N SER A 227 -9.68 -5.59 32.02
CA SER A 227 -10.51 -5.87 33.19
C SER A 227 -10.31 -4.81 34.30
N PRO A 228 -11.35 -4.53 35.12
CA PRO A 228 -11.26 -3.58 36.24
C PRO A 228 -10.13 -3.94 37.21
N GLY A 229 -9.20 -2.99 37.44
CA GLY A 229 -8.02 -3.18 38.31
C GLY A 229 -6.96 -4.15 37.80
N GLY A 230 -7.14 -4.71 36.58
CA GLY A 230 -6.25 -5.71 36.00
C GLY A 230 -4.89 -5.15 35.55
N THR A 231 -4.04 -6.03 35.04
CA THR A 231 -2.69 -5.65 34.56
C THR A 231 -2.78 -4.79 33.30
N THR A 232 -3.72 -5.07 32.41
CA THR A 232 -3.89 -4.36 31.15
C THR A 232 -4.21 -2.88 31.37
N ILE A 233 -5.17 -2.56 32.27
CA ILE A 233 -5.53 -1.15 32.50
C ILE A 233 -4.40 -0.36 33.15
N ARG A 234 -3.59 -1.00 34.01
CA ARG A 234 -2.39 -0.35 34.58
C ARG A 234 -1.31 -0.08 33.51
N GLY A 235 -1.17 -0.99 32.53
CA GLY A 235 -0.28 -0.76 31.40
C GLY A 235 -0.77 0.38 30.50
N ILE A 236 -2.06 0.46 30.24
CA ILE A 236 -2.69 1.56 29.47
C ILE A 236 -2.47 2.89 30.19
N ASP A 237 -2.69 2.95 31.51
CA ASP A 237 -2.46 4.17 32.31
C ASP A 237 -1.02 4.66 32.18
N ALA A 238 -0.04 3.76 32.24
CA ALA A 238 1.36 4.10 32.04
C ALA A 238 1.64 4.65 30.62
N LEU A 239 1.01 4.10 29.57
CA LEU A 239 1.14 4.63 28.21
C LEU A 239 0.58 6.05 28.10
N GLU A 240 -0.59 6.31 28.70
CA GLU A 240 -1.19 7.65 28.69
C GLU A 240 -0.34 8.66 29.49
N GLN A 241 0.19 8.29 30.67
CA GLN A 241 1.08 9.14 31.46
C GLN A 241 2.36 9.54 30.71
N HIS A 242 2.86 8.68 29.82
CA HIS A 242 4.05 8.95 29.00
C HIS A 242 3.73 9.54 27.62
N GLY A 243 2.49 9.95 27.38
CA GLY A 243 2.10 10.67 26.18
C GLY A 243 2.08 9.83 24.89
N PHE A 244 1.89 8.50 24.98
CA PHE A 244 1.89 7.62 23.82
C PHE A 244 0.90 8.06 22.73
N ARG A 245 -0.31 8.40 23.14
CA ARG A 245 -1.36 8.91 22.23
C ARG A 245 -0.96 10.24 21.60
N ALA A 246 -0.46 11.18 22.37
CA ALA A 246 0.01 12.48 21.88
C ALA A 246 1.16 12.32 20.89
N GLY A 247 2.11 11.40 21.16
CA GLY A 247 3.22 11.11 20.26
C GLY A 247 2.78 10.54 18.92
N LEU A 248 1.76 9.68 18.89
CA LEU A 248 1.23 9.14 17.63
C LEU A 248 0.47 10.22 16.82
N ILE A 249 -0.29 11.10 17.48
CA ILE A 249 -0.96 12.22 16.81
C ILE A 249 0.09 13.14 16.20
N GLU A 250 1.09 13.54 16.98
CA GLU A 250 2.19 14.39 16.50
C GLU A 250 2.95 13.76 15.33
N ALA A 251 3.17 12.44 15.36
CA ALA A 251 3.85 11.74 14.26
C ALA A 251 3.05 11.83 12.95
N VAL A 252 1.72 11.75 13.01
CA VAL A 252 0.85 11.96 11.86
C VAL A 252 0.90 13.40 11.38
N ASP A 253 0.83 14.38 12.29
CA ASP A 253 0.88 15.81 11.98
C ASP A 253 2.20 16.17 11.26
N GLN A 254 3.32 15.73 11.79
CA GLN A 254 4.63 15.96 11.17
C GLN A 254 4.77 15.27 9.81
N ALA A 255 4.28 14.04 9.67
CA ALA A 255 4.33 13.30 8.41
C ALA A 255 3.39 13.92 7.34
N SER A 256 2.33 14.60 7.75
CA SER A 256 1.43 15.35 6.87
C SER A 256 2.01 16.69 6.40
N GLY A 257 3.20 17.09 6.86
CA GLY A 257 3.81 18.37 6.54
C GLY A 257 3.11 19.56 7.21
N GLY A 258 2.37 19.33 8.28
CA GLY A 258 1.61 20.35 9.00
C GLY A 258 0.40 20.92 8.23
N HIS A 259 -0.01 20.27 7.15
CA HIS A 259 -1.22 20.65 6.43
C HIS A 259 -2.46 20.11 7.15
N TYR A 260 -3.11 20.96 7.91
CA TYR A 260 -4.45 20.70 8.42
C TYR A 260 -5.47 21.03 7.33
N VAL A 261 -6.44 20.19 7.11
CA VAL A 261 -7.60 20.51 6.25
C VAL A 261 -8.55 21.31 7.12
N ASP A 262 -8.78 22.57 6.75
CA ASP A 262 -9.76 23.46 7.40
C ASP A 262 -11.21 22.95 7.26
#